data_85fb8128eefd08f3b0d424574db441d4
#
_entry.id   85fb8128eefd08f3b0d424574db441d4
#
_cell.length_a   1.000
_cell.length_b   1.000
_cell.length_c   1.000
_cell.angle_alpha   90.00
_cell.angle_beta   90.00
_cell.angle_gamma   90.00
#
_symmetry.space_group_name_H-M   'P 1'
#
loop_
_entity.id
_entity.type
_entity.pdbx_description
1 polymer ?
#
loop_
_entity_poly.entity_id
_entity_poly.type
_entity_poly.pdbx_seq_one_letter_code
_entity_poly.pdbx_strand_id
1 'polypeptide(L)'
;GFYSLAGSIPTHIKSISIPLVENQTSDYNLSEQLTDKIISQFNESGILSIQDEDKAHSILKGIIKKITDGPYSYNKNELVSEFRYKIDVKIEWYDNANKKNIIEKNYSGFGAYGLSGDISTDGIDNDNDGKIDSEDDNEFGEPRSFAANVAINKIAEDILNDIMTTW
;
A
#
# COMPACT_ATOMS: atom_id res chain seq x y z
N GLY A 1 11.28 -25.98 14.00
CA GLY A 1 11.68 -26.09 12.76
C GLY A 1 12.29 -24.87 12.23
N PHE A 2 12.72 -25.06 11.15
CA PHE A 2 13.23 -23.95 10.50
C PHE A 2 12.61 -23.94 9.14
N TYR A 3 12.72 -22.85 8.54
CA TYR A 3 12.08 -22.65 7.30
C TYR A 3 13.07 -22.88 6.22
N SER A 4 12.56 -23.10 5.07
CA SER A 4 13.44 -23.28 3.98
C SER A 4 14.22 -22.03 3.75
N LEU A 5 15.39 -22.20 3.28
CA LEU A 5 16.23 -21.07 3.00
C LEU A 5 15.69 -20.20 1.92
N ALA A 6 14.71 -20.68 1.21
CA ALA A 6 14.10 -19.89 0.17
C ALA A 6 13.03 -18.95 0.72
N GLY A 7 12.82 -18.94 2.02
CA GLY A 7 11.85 -18.03 2.59
C GLY A 7 10.42 -18.40 2.34
N SER A 8 10.16 -19.67 2.29
CA SER A 8 8.80 -20.13 2.03
C SER A 8 7.88 -19.86 3.19
N ILE A 9 6.62 -19.69 2.90
CA ILE A 9 5.59 -19.60 3.91
C ILE A 9 5.57 -20.90 4.73
N PRO A 10 5.38 -20.83 6.05
CA PRO A 10 5.32 -22.05 6.84
C PRO A 10 4.26 -22.99 6.31
N THR A 11 4.59 -24.26 6.31
CA THR A 11 3.72 -25.24 5.66
C THR A 11 2.35 -25.36 6.30
N HIS A 12 2.21 -25.00 7.57
CA HIS A 12 0.90 -25.08 8.23
C HIS A 12 0.02 -23.88 7.92
N ILE A 13 0.54 -22.85 7.24
CA ILE A 13 -0.26 -21.69 6.91
C ILE A 13 -0.68 -21.77 5.46
N LYS A 14 -1.96 -21.95 5.25
CA LYS A 14 -2.54 -22.04 3.91
C LYS A 14 -3.51 -20.92 3.65
N SER A 15 -3.84 -20.16 4.67
CA SER A 15 -4.85 -19.12 4.52
C SER A 15 -4.52 -17.93 5.38
N ILE A 16 -5.14 -16.81 5.02
CA ILE A 16 -4.88 -15.54 5.66
C ILE A 16 -6.18 -14.77 5.75
N SER A 17 -6.38 -14.10 6.87
CA SER A 17 -7.45 -13.14 7.01
C SER A 17 -6.85 -11.75 6.90
N ILE A 18 -7.51 -10.87 6.18
CA ILE A 18 -7.03 -9.50 5.98
C ILE A 18 -8.15 -8.55 6.40
N PRO A 19 -8.28 -8.31 7.71
CA PRO A 19 -9.32 -7.38 8.16
C PRO A 19 -8.99 -5.95 7.79
N LEU A 20 -9.97 -5.10 7.89
CA LEU A 20 -9.80 -3.70 7.55
C LEU A 20 -8.63 -3.10 8.33
N VAL A 21 -7.74 -2.45 7.61
CA VAL A 21 -6.59 -1.79 8.22
C VAL A 21 -7.08 -0.64 9.08
N GLU A 22 -6.54 -0.54 10.27
CA GLU A 22 -6.87 0.55 11.17
C GLU A 22 -6.23 1.84 10.68
N ASN A 23 -6.87 2.97 10.91
CA ASN A 23 -6.40 4.24 10.40
C ASN A 23 -6.32 5.27 11.52
N GLN A 24 -5.14 5.71 11.84
CA GLN A 24 -4.92 6.71 12.87
C GLN A 24 -4.76 8.12 12.30
N THR A 25 -5.06 8.28 11.02
CA THR A 25 -4.93 9.58 10.37
C THR A 25 -6.29 10.15 10.04
N SER A 26 -6.31 11.35 9.51
CA SER A 26 -7.57 12.00 9.15
C SER A 26 -8.01 11.73 7.72
N ASP A 27 -7.24 10.97 6.97
CA ASP A 27 -7.61 10.65 5.60
C ASP A 27 -8.42 9.35 5.61
N TYR A 28 -9.71 9.48 5.66
CA TYR A 28 -10.58 8.35 6.01
C TYR A 28 -10.65 7.26 4.96
N ASN A 29 -10.38 7.58 3.72
CA ASN A 29 -10.54 6.58 2.66
C ASN A 29 -9.37 5.62 2.56
N LEU A 30 -8.27 5.90 3.22
CA LEU A 30 -7.08 5.10 3.07
C LEU A 30 -7.21 3.68 3.58
N SER A 31 -7.99 3.49 4.64
CA SER A 31 -8.16 2.13 5.18
C SER A 31 -8.71 1.18 4.16
N GLU A 32 -9.79 1.56 3.54
CA GLU A 32 -10.42 0.70 2.55
C GLU A 32 -9.53 0.52 1.33
N GLN A 33 -8.93 1.60 0.88
CA GLN A 33 -8.08 1.53 -0.30
C GLN A 33 -6.89 0.59 -0.08
N LEU A 34 -6.23 0.72 1.05
CA LEU A 34 -5.08 -0.12 1.33
C LEU A 34 -5.50 -1.57 1.54
N THR A 35 -6.57 -1.79 2.31
CA THR A 35 -7.06 -3.13 2.54
C THR A 35 -7.44 -3.81 1.25
N ASP A 36 -8.17 -3.11 0.39
CA ASP A 36 -8.61 -3.69 -0.87
C ASP A 36 -7.41 -4.01 -1.76
N LYS A 37 -6.40 -3.16 -1.74
CA LYS A 37 -5.23 -3.42 -2.57
C LYS A 37 -4.45 -4.62 -2.07
N ILE A 38 -4.33 -4.77 -0.77
CA ILE A 38 -3.66 -5.94 -0.21
C ILE A 38 -4.43 -7.20 -0.57
N ILE A 39 -5.74 -7.18 -0.40
CA ILE A 39 -6.57 -8.34 -0.74
C ILE A 39 -6.42 -8.69 -2.22
N SER A 40 -6.44 -7.68 -3.07
CA SER A 40 -6.30 -7.90 -4.50
C SER A 40 -4.95 -8.54 -4.84
N GLN A 41 -3.89 -8.08 -4.22
CA GLN A 41 -2.56 -8.63 -4.45
C GLN A 41 -2.51 -10.11 -4.04
N PHE A 42 -3.10 -10.45 -2.90
CA PHE A 42 -3.09 -11.84 -2.46
C PHE A 42 -3.95 -12.71 -3.35
N ASN A 43 -5.09 -12.21 -3.79
CA ASN A 43 -5.93 -12.97 -4.70
C ASN A 43 -5.23 -13.24 -6.01
N GLU A 44 -4.54 -12.25 -6.54
CA GLU A 44 -3.85 -12.42 -7.80
C GLU A 44 -2.67 -13.38 -7.68
N SER A 45 -2.00 -13.35 -6.55
CA SER A 45 -0.83 -14.22 -6.39
C SER A 45 -1.21 -15.66 -6.14
N GLY A 46 -2.36 -15.88 -5.53
CA GLY A 46 -2.83 -17.23 -5.23
C GLY A 46 -2.01 -17.97 -4.20
N ILE A 47 -1.14 -17.28 -3.45
CA ILE A 47 -0.26 -17.98 -2.52
C ILE A 47 -0.93 -18.40 -1.23
N LEU A 48 -1.95 -17.66 -0.81
CA LEU A 48 -2.73 -17.98 0.37
C LEU A 48 -4.19 -17.73 0.05
N SER A 49 -5.03 -18.58 0.61
CA SER A 49 -6.47 -18.41 0.44
C SER A 49 -6.96 -17.40 1.46
N ILE A 50 -7.79 -16.47 1.04
CA ILE A 50 -8.32 -15.45 1.95
C ILE A 50 -9.54 -16.01 2.63
N GLN A 51 -9.56 -15.97 3.95
CA GLN A 51 -10.63 -16.52 4.76
C GLN A 51 -11.00 -15.55 5.86
N ASP A 52 -12.14 -15.79 6.48
CA ASP A 52 -12.54 -15.02 7.64
C ASP A 52 -11.62 -15.31 8.81
N GLU A 53 -11.60 -14.39 9.75
CA GLU A 53 -10.70 -14.46 10.88
C GLU A 53 -10.82 -15.74 11.67
N ASP A 54 -12.03 -16.23 11.83
CA ASP A 54 -12.27 -17.43 12.64
C ASP A 54 -11.83 -18.70 11.93
N LYS A 55 -11.55 -18.65 10.65
CA LYS A 55 -11.16 -19.83 9.89
C LYS A 55 -9.74 -19.78 9.38
N ALA A 56 -9.15 -18.61 9.32
CA ALA A 56 -7.84 -18.46 8.71
C ALA A 56 -6.75 -18.99 9.60
N HIS A 57 -5.69 -19.47 8.98
CA HIS A 57 -4.51 -19.92 9.71
C HIS A 57 -3.66 -18.77 10.18
N SER A 58 -3.81 -17.62 9.58
CA SER A 58 -3.02 -16.44 9.92
C SER A 58 -3.84 -15.18 9.70
N ILE A 59 -3.40 -14.11 10.34
CA ILE A 59 -4.09 -12.82 10.25
C ILE A 59 -3.08 -11.74 9.93
N LEU A 60 -3.40 -10.93 8.93
CA LEU A 60 -2.59 -9.78 8.59
C LEU A 60 -3.27 -8.54 9.14
N LYS A 61 -2.65 -7.89 10.11
CA LYS A 61 -3.19 -6.70 10.73
C LYS A 61 -2.36 -5.50 10.38
N GLY A 62 -3.02 -4.40 10.07
CA GLY A 62 -2.32 -3.19 9.70
C GLY A 62 -2.86 -1.98 10.40
N ILE A 63 -1.99 -1.00 10.59
CA ILE A 63 -2.37 0.29 11.15
C ILE A 63 -1.68 1.36 10.31
N ILE A 64 -2.47 2.25 9.74
CA ILE A 64 -1.90 3.42 9.07
C ILE A 64 -1.56 4.42 10.16
N LYS A 65 -0.25 4.67 10.33
CA LYS A 65 0.23 5.46 11.44
C LYS A 65 0.33 6.94 11.13
N LYS A 66 0.70 7.27 9.90
CA LYS A 66 1.03 8.63 9.60
C LYS A 66 0.97 8.89 8.10
N ILE A 67 0.59 10.09 7.75
CA ILE A 67 0.65 10.58 6.39
C ILE A 67 1.52 11.84 6.43
N THR A 68 2.42 11.93 5.49
CA THR A 68 3.22 13.14 5.30
C THR A 68 2.95 13.64 3.90
N ASP A 69 2.47 14.86 3.79
CA ASP A 69 2.10 15.44 2.52
C ASP A 69 2.69 16.83 2.45
N GLY A 70 3.67 17.03 1.61
CA GLY A 70 4.31 18.32 1.56
C GLY A 70 5.39 18.42 0.52
N PRO A 71 6.02 19.57 0.47
CA PRO A 71 7.07 19.83 -0.52
C PRO A 71 8.25 18.90 -0.31
N TYR A 72 8.79 18.44 -1.41
CA TYR A 72 9.95 17.59 -1.37
C TYR A 72 11.15 18.19 -2.07
N SER A 73 10.93 18.88 -3.18
CA SER A 73 12.03 19.49 -3.90
C SER A 73 11.65 20.88 -4.36
N TYR A 74 12.67 21.69 -4.64
CA TYR A 74 12.51 23.05 -5.07
C TYR A 74 13.32 23.26 -6.34
N ASN A 75 12.85 24.14 -7.19
CA ASN A 75 13.64 24.47 -8.37
C ASN A 75 14.66 25.54 -8.00
N LYS A 76 15.45 25.97 -8.96
CA LYS A 76 16.53 26.90 -8.67
C LYS A 76 16.04 28.28 -8.27
N ASN A 77 14.77 28.57 -8.44
CA ASN A 77 14.19 29.82 -7.96
C ASN A 77 13.54 29.64 -6.61
N GLU A 78 13.77 28.50 -5.99
CA GLU A 78 13.23 28.17 -4.67
C GLU A 78 11.73 28.04 -4.67
N LEU A 79 11.16 27.72 -5.81
CA LEU A 79 9.75 27.39 -5.89
C LEU A 79 9.58 25.89 -5.80
N VAL A 80 8.54 25.46 -5.13
CA VAL A 80 8.30 24.02 -4.97
C VAL A 80 8.06 23.41 -6.33
N SER A 81 8.81 22.36 -6.64
CA SER A 81 8.63 21.66 -7.91
C SER A 81 8.03 20.28 -7.73
N GLU A 82 8.07 19.76 -6.53
CA GLU A 82 7.56 18.42 -6.30
C GLU A 82 7.01 18.32 -4.88
N PHE A 83 5.84 17.73 -4.78
CA PHE A 83 5.28 17.34 -3.48
C PHE A 83 5.33 15.84 -3.39
N ARG A 84 5.36 15.33 -2.17
CA ARG A 84 5.26 13.90 -1.93
C ARG A 84 4.19 13.62 -0.92
N TYR A 85 3.43 12.58 -1.22
CA TYR A 85 2.41 12.05 -0.33
C TYR A 85 2.93 10.71 0.15
N LYS A 86 3.26 10.62 1.42
CA LYS A 86 3.89 9.43 1.98
C LYS A 86 2.98 8.82 3.04
N ILE A 87 2.86 7.51 3.03
CA ILE A 87 2.05 6.78 3.99
C ILE A 87 2.95 5.85 4.78
N ASP A 88 2.83 5.87 6.09
CA ASP A 88 3.56 4.96 6.97
C ASP A 88 2.59 4.03 7.65
N VAL A 89 2.86 2.73 7.57
CA VAL A 89 1.96 1.69 8.03
C VAL A 89 2.74 0.69 8.86
N LYS A 90 2.13 0.20 9.94
CA LYS A 90 2.70 -0.90 10.69
C LYS A 90 1.90 -2.15 10.36
N ILE A 91 2.60 -3.25 10.08
CA ILE A 91 1.97 -4.50 9.71
C ILE A 91 2.43 -5.60 10.64
N GLU A 92 1.48 -6.44 11.03
CA GLU A 92 1.76 -7.65 11.79
C GLU A 92 1.11 -8.82 11.07
N TRP A 93 1.87 -9.85 10.82
CA TRP A 93 1.34 -11.09 10.26
C TRP A 93 1.44 -12.13 11.35
N TYR A 94 0.29 -12.56 11.84
CA TYR A 94 0.16 -13.36 13.05
C TYR A 94 -0.19 -14.79 12.70
N ASP A 95 0.52 -15.73 13.34
CA ASP A 95 0.33 -17.16 13.16
C ASP A 95 -0.64 -17.65 14.24
N ASN A 96 -1.82 -18.06 13.84
CA ASN A 96 -2.85 -18.48 14.79
C ASN A 96 -2.48 -19.76 15.52
N ALA A 97 -1.74 -20.65 14.90
CA ALA A 97 -1.36 -21.90 15.55
C ALA A 97 -0.30 -21.69 16.60
N ASN A 98 0.73 -20.94 16.28
CA ASN A 98 1.84 -20.71 17.20
C ASN A 98 1.64 -19.49 18.07
N LYS A 99 0.61 -18.70 17.79
CA LYS A 99 0.22 -17.56 18.60
C LYS A 99 1.33 -16.53 18.72
N LYS A 100 1.94 -16.22 17.60
CA LYS A 100 2.97 -15.20 17.58
C LYS A 100 3.03 -14.56 16.21
N ASN A 101 3.63 -13.39 16.16
CA ASN A 101 3.82 -12.69 14.91
C ASN A 101 4.95 -13.32 14.13
N ILE A 102 4.73 -13.54 12.85
CA ILE A 102 5.77 -13.98 11.93
C ILE A 102 6.49 -12.77 11.40
N ILE A 103 5.74 -11.72 11.08
CA ILE A 103 6.29 -10.45 10.63
C ILE A 103 5.71 -9.37 11.51
N GLU A 104 6.56 -8.45 11.91
CA GLU A 104 6.12 -7.25 12.59
C GLU A 104 7.03 -6.15 12.08
N LYS A 105 6.51 -5.28 11.22
CA LYS A 105 7.37 -4.41 10.47
C LYS A 105 6.64 -3.15 10.04
N ASN A 106 7.40 -2.09 9.88
CA ASN A 106 6.87 -0.84 9.36
C ASN A 106 7.14 -0.77 7.86
N TYR A 107 6.14 -0.30 7.13
CA TYR A 107 6.23 -0.14 5.69
C TYR A 107 5.92 1.30 5.35
N SER A 108 6.51 1.80 4.29
CA SER A 108 6.13 3.11 3.81
C SER A 108 6.15 3.12 2.29
N GLY A 109 5.36 3.99 1.74
CA GLY A 109 5.34 4.22 0.32
C GLY A 109 5.04 5.67 0.06
N PHE A 110 5.46 6.17 -1.08
CA PHE A 110 5.13 7.53 -1.41
C PHE A 110 4.81 7.66 -2.89
N GLY A 111 4.07 8.71 -3.22
CA GLY A 111 3.85 9.12 -4.59
C GLY A 111 4.19 10.59 -4.69
N ALA A 112 4.63 11.00 -5.85
CA ALA A 112 4.99 12.39 -6.10
C ALA A 112 3.93 13.06 -6.95
N TYR A 113 3.76 14.35 -6.76
CA TYR A 113 2.87 15.10 -7.62
C TYR A 113 3.37 16.55 -7.70
N GLY A 114 2.92 17.27 -8.71
CA GLY A 114 3.35 18.63 -8.93
C GLY A 114 2.23 19.62 -8.76
N LEU A 115 2.60 20.88 -8.61
CA LEU A 115 1.62 21.92 -8.42
C LEU A 115 0.74 22.11 -9.62
N SER A 116 1.31 22.04 -10.79
CA SER A 116 0.54 22.29 -11.99
C SER A 116 -0.08 21.05 -12.56
N GLY A 117 0.21 19.95 -11.98
CA GLY A 117 -0.29 18.72 -12.52
C GLY A 117 0.49 18.18 -13.69
N ASP A 118 1.31 18.98 -14.28
CA ASP A 118 2.01 18.50 -15.45
C ASP A 118 3.05 17.48 -15.10
N ILE A 119 3.53 17.51 -13.89
CA ILE A 119 4.47 16.52 -13.49
C ILE A 119 3.80 15.21 -13.37
N SER A 120 2.71 15.21 -12.70
CA SER A 120 2.02 14.00 -12.46
C SER A 120 1.63 13.38 -13.75
N THR A 121 1.42 14.15 -14.70
CA THR A 121 1.05 13.64 -15.97
C THR A 121 2.25 13.34 -16.75
N ASP A 122 3.38 13.82 -16.24
CA ASP A 122 4.48 13.76 -17.07
C ASP A 122 4.11 14.42 -18.28
N GLY A 123 3.29 15.37 -18.08
CA GLY A 123 2.81 16.04 -19.20
C GLY A 123 2.03 15.21 -20.11
N ILE A 124 1.52 14.17 -19.66
CA ILE A 124 0.94 13.32 -20.56
C ILE A 124 -0.49 13.11 -20.27
N ASP A 125 -1.20 12.99 -21.26
CA ASP A 125 -2.51 12.46 -21.22
C ASP A 125 -2.33 11.01 -20.88
N ASN A 126 -2.31 10.72 -19.64
CA ASN A 126 -1.90 9.42 -19.18
C ASN A 126 -2.78 8.31 -19.63
N ASP A 127 -3.99 8.59 -19.91
CA ASP A 127 -4.91 7.57 -20.33
C ASP A 127 -5.14 7.62 -21.80
N ASN A 128 -4.50 8.56 -22.50
CA ASN A 128 -4.59 8.64 -23.93
C ASN A 128 -5.99 8.79 -24.44
N ASP A 129 -6.83 9.42 -23.69
CA ASP A 129 -8.19 9.58 -24.15
C ASP A 129 -8.40 10.95 -24.75
N GLY A 130 -7.35 11.73 -24.84
CA GLY A 130 -7.46 13.05 -25.42
C GLY A 130 -8.03 14.07 -24.51
N LYS A 131 -8.27 13.72 -23.27
CA LYS A 131 -8.79 14.65 -22.33
C LYS A 131 -7.71 15.09 -21.40
N ILE A 132 -7.83 16.31 -20.99
CA ILE A 132 -6.87 16.77 -20.03
C ILE A 132 -7.36 16.43 -18.66
N ASP A 133 -6.45 16.56 -17.74
CA ASP A 133 -6.71 16.13 -16.40
C ASP A 133 -7.88 16.82 -15.77
N SER A 134 -8.16 18.02 -16.16
CA SER A 134 -9.26 18.70 -15.53
C SER A 134 -10.59 18.02 -15.83
N GLU A 135 -10.66 17.33 -16.92
CA GLU A 135 -11.89 16.62 -17.20
C GLU A 135 -11.96 15.32 -16.49
N ASP A 136 -10.81 14.80 -16.14
CA ASP A 136 -10.74 13.53 -15.47
C ASP A 136 -10.69 13.65 -13.98
N ASP A 137 -10.69 14.86 -13.48
CA ASP A 137 -10.56 15.08 -12.06
C ASP A 137 -11.53 14.27 -11.24
N ASN A 138 -12.71 14.11 -11.75
CA ASN A 138 -13.72 13.39 -10.99
C ASN A 138 -13.42 11.92 -10.89
N GLU A 139 -12.70 11.41 -11.86
CA GLU A 139 -12.37 10.01 -11.85
C GLU A 139 -11.13 9.74 -11.08
N PHE A 140 -10.13 10.52 -11.31
CA PHE A 140 -8.83 10.26 -10.72
C PHE A 140 -8.55 11.12 -9.55
N GLY A 141 -9.39 12.09 -9.32
CA GLY A 141 -9.17 13.02 -8.27
C GLY A 141 -8.05 13.94 -8.58
N GLU A 142 -7.49 14.44 -7.55
CA GLU A 142 -6.40 15.37 -7.67
C GLU A 142 -5.10 14.63 -7.82
N PRO A 143 -4.08 15.30 -8.27
CA PRO A 143 -2.75 14.67 -8.31
C PRO A 143 -2.36 14.04 -6.99
N ARG A 144 -2.76 14.64 -5.89
CA ARG A 144 -2.48 14.09 -4.58
C ARG A 144 -3.13 12.71 -4.41
N SER A 145 -4.35 12.54 -4.91
CA SER A 145 -5.01 11.24 -4.83
C SER A 145 -4.29 10.19 -5.66
N PHE A 146 -3.80 10.59 -6.81
CA PHE A 146 -3.02 9.71 -7.63
C PHE A 146 -1.75 9.29 -6.90
N ALA A 147 -1.09 10.25 -6.26
CA ALA A 147 0.11 9.96 -5.50
C ALA A 147 -0.18 9.00 -4.35
N ALA A 148 -1.33 9.16 -3.71
CA ALA A 148 -1.74 8.25 -2.64
C ALA A 148 -1.89 6.83 -3.18
N ASN A 149 -2.45 6.68 -4.36
CA ASN A 149 -2.59 5.36 -4.97
C ASN A 149 -1.24 4.72 -5.25
N VAL A 150 -0.28 5.51 -5.71
CA VAL A 150 1.07 4.99 -5.94
C VAL A 150 1.66 4.50 -4.63
N ALA A 151 1.48 5.28 -3.55
CA ALA A 151 1.99 4.89 -2.25
C ALA A 151 1.36 3.59 -1.75
N ILE A 152 0.05 3.47 -1.92
CA ILE A 152 -0.68 2.28 -1.50
C ILE A 152 -0.21 1.06 -2.27
N ASN A 153 -0.03 1.21 -3.57
CA ASN A 153 0.43 0.09 -4.39
C ASN A 153 1.80 -0.40 -3.94
N LYS A 154 2.68 0.52 -3.64
CA LYS A 154 4.03 0.17 -3.20
C LYS A 154 3.99 -0.59 -1.88
N ILE A 155 3.19 -0.13 -0.94
CA ILE A 155 3.08 -0.78 0.36
C ILE A 155 2.52 -2.20 0.19
N ALA A 156 1.45 -2.33 -0.59
CA ALA A 156 0.84 -3.65 -0.78
C ALA A 156 1.81 -4.63 -1.45
N GLU A 157 2.57 -4.17 -2.42
CA GLU A 157 3.58 -5.00 -3.05
C GLU A 157 4.65 -5.43 -2.08
N ASP A 158 5.12 -4.52 -1.26
CA ASP A 158 6.19 -4.83 -0.32
C ASP A 158 5.73 -5.83 0.72
N ILE A 159 4.48 -5.69 1.18
CA ILE A 159 3.92 -6.65 2.13
C ILE A 159 3.88 -8.05 1.51
N LEU A 160 3.36 -8.15 0.30
CA LEU A 160 3.25 -9.44 -0.36
C LEU A 160 4.63 -10.07 -0.56
N ASN A 161 5.58 -9.27 -1.02
CA ASN A 161 6.92 -9.77 -1.24
C ASN A 161 7.56 -10.27 0.05
N ASP A 162 7.36 -9.56 1.15
CA ASP A 162 7.94 -9.99 2.41
C ASP A 162 7.30 -11.29 2.89
N ILE A 163 6.00 -11.42 2.73
CA ILE A 163 5.33 -12.66 3.13
C ILE A 163 5.85 -13.84 2.32
N MET A 164 6.16 -13.62 1.06
CA MET A 164 6.66 -14.69 0.21
C MET A 164 8.12 -15.02 0.45
N THR A 165 8.92 -14.06 0.90
CA THR A 165 10.36 -14.24 0.84
C THR A 165 11.13 -13.96 2.12
N THR A 166 10.56 -13.23 3.05
CA THR A 166 11.33 -12.73 4.17
C THR A 166 11.05 -13.47 5.44
N TRP A 167 11.62 -14.56 5.60
CA TRP A 167 11.36 -15.24 6.81
C TRP A 167 12.22 -16.37 7.13
#